data_88940c46c6d5e5027b306a0357299777
#
_entry.id   88940c46c6d5e5027b306a0357299777
#
_cell.length_a   1.000
_cell.length_b   1.000
_cell.length_c   1.000
_cell.angle_alpha   90.00
_cell.angle_beta   90.00
_cell.angle_gamma   90.00
#
_symmetry.space_group_name_H-M   'P 1'
#
loop_
_entity.id
_entity.type
_entity.pdbx_description
1 polymer ?
#
loop_
_entity_poly.entity_id
_entity_poly.type
_entity_poly.pdbx_seq_one_letter_code
_entity_poly.pdbx_strand_id
1 'polypeptide(L)'
;LKIIPPVRDAILRQPRYVPPAEGRAGKLRLDFNENTKGCSPAVLRALAKLTPERLSMYPEYAVTTRRLARSFNVRPEEMVLTNGVDDALHLLCDTFVDPHSRVLLCEPTFSMYRFYAELANAKIITLRYDAAMNFPLEDALDALRPKKSAPQIFFLANPNNPTGTLVSSKSLARMLKAAPRTVIVVDEAYTEFSGFSIIRWIRGYPNLVVLRTFSKAAGLAGLRLGCIFANAKLILSLKSAASPFSVNTAALVAAEAAIRDQRTIRSYVAEVKRARKEFTKALEQLGIKSFSSAANFVLVDFGKHGPQLIRKLEQRGILLRDRGMEFGRLGFARVSIGTRPEMRRLIRAIKEIR
;
A
#
# COMPACT_ATOMS: atom_id res chain seq x y z
N LEU A 1 -3.33 -0.90 44.54
CA LEU A 1 -3.37 -0.63 43.10
C LEU A 1 -1.94 -0.30 42.64
N LYS A 2 -1.35 -1.12 41.74
CA LYS A 2 -0.04 -0.79 41.14
C LYS A 2 -0.27 0.42 40.21
N ILE A 3 0.41 1.52 40.49
CA ILE A 3 0.37 2.72 39.65
C ILE A 3 1.12 2.40 38.36
N ILE A 4 0.43 2.45 37.22
CA ILE A 4 1.04 2.31 35.88
C ILE A 4 1.45 3.72 35.42
N PRO A 5 2.64 3.92 34.85
CA PRO A 5 3.03 5.21 34.27
C PRO A 5 2.00 5.72 33.26
N PRO A 6 1.81 7.03 33.13
CA PRO A 6 0.82 7.60 32.21
C PRO A 6 1.18 7.29 30.75
N VAL A 7 0.19 6.85 29.98
CA VAL A 7 0.29 6.62 28.54
C VAL A 7 -0.28 7.84 27.80
N ARG A 8 0.30 8.22 26.68
CA ARG A 8 -0.19 9.32 25.84
C ARG A 8 -1.65 9.12 25.46
N ASP A 9 -2.46 10.17 25.54
CA ASP A 9 -3.88 10.14 25.17
C ASP A 9 -4.13 9.65 23.74
N ALA A 10 -3.26 10.02 22.81
CA ALA A 10 -3.33 9.55 21.44
C ALA A 10 -3.28 8.02 21.34
N ILE A 11 -2.50 7.35 22.21
CA ILE A 11 -2.41 5.88 22.28
C ILE A 11 -3.65 5.29 22.91
N LEU A 12 -4.16 5.89 23.99
CA LEU A 12 -5.34 5.39 24.70
C LEU A 12 -6.60 5.42 23.83
N ARG A 13 -6.66 6.36 22.87
CA ARG A 13 -7.79 6.47 21.91
C ARG A 13 -7.66 5.54 20.70
N GLN A 14 -6.47 4.96 20.46
CA GLN A 14 -6.26 4.09 19.29
C GLN A 14 -6.93 2.73 19.46
N PRO A 15 -7.80 2.30 18.55
CA PRO A 15 -8.26 0.92 18.54
C PRO A 15 -7.07 0.01 18.24
N ARG A 16 -6.92 -1.05 19.01
CA ARG A 16 -5.88 -2.05 18.75
C ARG A 16 -6.08 -2.66 17.35
N TYR A 17 -5.14 -2.45 16.45
CA TYR A 17 -5.15 -3.13 15.16
C TYR A 17 -4.77 -4.61 15.36
N VAL A 18 -5.71 -5.50 15.05
CA VAL A 18 -5.48 -6.95 15.11
C VAL A 18 -5.54 -7.49 13.68
N PRO A 19 -4.38 -7.75 13.06
CA PRO A 19 -4.37 -8.41 11.75
C PRO A 19 -4.82 -9.88 11.92
N PRO A 20 -5.58 -10.45 10.98
CA PRO A 20 -5.84 -11.90 10.95
C PRO A 20 -4.56 -12.61 10.49
N ALA A 21 -3.57 -12.75 11.40
CA ALA A 21 -2.21 -13.12 11.04
C ALA A 21 -1.95 -14.63 11.11
N GLU A 22 -2.72 -15.37 11.92
CA GLU A 22 -2.46 -16.78 12.19
C GLU A 22 -3.34 -17.72 11.34
N GLY A 23 -2.90 -18.97 11.20
CA GLY A 23 -3.67 -20.02 10.50
C GLY A 23 -3.80 -19.81 8.99
N ARG A 24 -2.91 -19.01 8.35
CA ARG A 24 -2.96 -18.69 6.92
C ARG A 24 -2.13 -19.65 6.05
N ALA A 25 -1.18 -20.40 6.66
CA ALA A 25 -0.36 -21.39 5.96
C ALA A 25 -1.24 -22.47 5.32
N GLY A 26 -0.90 -22.89 4.08
CA GLY A 26 -1.65 -23.90 3.34
C GLY A 26 -3.01 -23.45 2.77
N LYS A 27 -3.48 -22.24 3.09
CA LYS A 27 -4.72 -21.68 2.56
C LYS A 27 -4.49 -20.84 1.29
N LEU A 28 -5.52 -20.68 0.47
CA LEU A 28 -5.53 -19.72 -0.63
C LEU A 28 -5.72 -18.30 -0.08
N ARG A 29 -4.64 -17.54 -0.04
CA ARG A 29 -4.56 -16.21 0.61
C ARG A 29 -4.92 -15.10 -0.37
N LEU A 30 -6.19 -14.71 -0.39
CA LEU A 30 -6.70 -13.61 -1.22
C LEU A 30 -7.15 -12.41 -0.37
N ASP A 31 -6.54 -12.20 0.80
CA ASP A 31 -6.90 -11.23 1.84
C ASP A 31 -5.93 -10.05 1.97
N PHE A 32 -4.61 -10.22 1.78
CA PHE A 32 -3.59 -9.19 2.02
C PHE A 32 -2.90 -8.63 0.78
N ASN A 33 -3.43 -8.89 -0.41
CA ASN A 33 -2.85 -8.44 -1.67
C ASN A 33 -1.40 -8.90 -1.85
N GLU A 34 -1.08 -10.10 -1.34
CA GLU A 34 0.22 -10.73 -1.48
C GLU A 34 0.42 -11.31 -2.88
N ASN A 35 1.66 -11.52 -3.26
CA ASN A 35 1.98 -12.30 -4.46
C ASN A 35 1.82 -13.79 -4.14
N THR A 36 0.81 -14.44 -4.72
CA THR A 36 0.48 -15.84 -4.45
C THR A 36 1.51 -16.82 -5.05
N LYS A 37 2.28 -16.40 -6.04
CA LYS A 37 3.39 -17.18 -6.61
C LYS A 37 4.68 -17.11 -5.81
N GLY A 38 4.78 -16.11 -4.91
CA GLY A 38 6.00 -15.84 -4.17
C GLY A 38 7.01 -14.95 -4.91
N CYS A 39 8.23 -14.87 -4.39
CA CYS A 39 9.31 -14.09 -4.98
C CYS A 39 10.02 -14.85 -6.12
N SER A 40 10.86 -14.11 -6.85
CA SER A 40 11.74 -14.69 -7.89
C SER A 40 12.70 -15.75 -7.30
N PRO A 41 12.95 -16.87 -8.01
CA PRO A 41 13.99 -17.83 -7.64
C PRO A 41 15.38 -17.19 -7.48
N ALA A 42 15.65 -16.09 -8.18
CA ALA A 42 16.91 -15.34 -8.02
C ALA A 42 17.03 -14.74 -6.61
N VAL A 43 15.93 -14.35 -5.99
CA VAL A 43 15.91 -13.86 -4.60
C VAL A 43 16.32 -14.97 -3.63
N LEU A 44 15.74 -16.16 -3.76
CA LEU A 44 16.09 -17.29 -2.88
C LEU A 44 17.57 -17.67 -3.01
N ARG A 45 18.10 -17.72 -4.25
CA ARG A 45 19.53 -17.97 -4.48
C ARG A 45 20.44 -16.88 -3.89
N ALA A 46 19.99 -15.62 -3.90
CA ALA A 46 20.75 -14.53 -3.32
C ALA A 46 20.76 -14.59 -1.78
N LEU A 47 19.61 -14.89 -1.17
CA LEU A 47 19.48 -15.07 0.28
C LEU A 47 20.29 -16.25 0.79
N ALA A 48 20.33 -17.37 0.06
CA ALA A 48 21.12 -18.55 0.40
C ALA A 48 22.65 -18.31 0.42
N LYS A 49 23.11 -17.19 -0.14
CA LYS A 49 24.52 -16.77 -0.13
C LYS A 49 24.87 -15.83 1.03
N LEU A 50 23.93 -15.55 1.93
CA LEU A 50 24.21 -14.76 3.12
C LEU A 50 25.17 -15.53 4.05
N THR A 51 26.24 -14.88 4.46
CA THR A 51 27.22 -15.42 5.40
C THR A 51 26.89 -15.00 6.82
N PRO A 52 27.37 -15.75 7.84
CA PRO A 52 27.24 -15.34 9.24
C PRO A 52 27.79 -13.94 9.49
N GLU A 53 28.94 -13.59 8.88
CA GLU A 53 29.55 -12.26 8.98
C GLU A 53 28.58 -11.17 8.51
N ARG A 54 27.97 -11.30 7.32
CA ARG A 54 27.01 -10.32 6.80
C ARG A 54 25.74 -10.18 7.65
N LEU A 55 25.37 -11.21 8.38
CA LEU A 55 24.23 -11.17 9.29
C LEU A 55 24.57 -10.55 10.64
N SER A 56 25.82 -10.62 11.07
CA SER A 56 26.30 -10.06 12.35
C SER A 56 26.66 -8.57 12.25
N MET A 57 26.78 -8.01 11.03
CA MET A 57 27.12 -6.61 10.81
C MET A 57 25.88 -5.76 10.52
N TYR A 58 25.91 -4.49 10.95
CA TYR A 58 24.92 -3.52 10.51
C TYR A 58 24.95 -3.36 8.99
N PRO A 59 23.77 -3.21 8.32
CA PRO A 59 23.69 -3.16 6.87
C PRO A 59 24.29 -1.87 6.29
N GLU A 60 25.03 -2.00 5.20
CA GLU A 60 25.52 -0.88 4.38
C GLU A 60 24.52 -0.53 3.28
N TYR A 61 23.91 0.64 3.36
CA TYR A 61 22.84 1.04 2.42
C TYR A 61 23.37 1.61 1.10
N ALA A 62 24.56 2.19 1.09
CA ALA A 62 25.03 3.01 -0.03
C ALA A 62 25.03 2.29 -1.39
N VAL A 63 25.47 1.03 -1.42
CA VAL A 63 25.52 0.24 -2.67
C VAL A 63 24.12 -0.09 -3.15
N THR A 64 23.28 -0.61 -2.25
CA THR A 64 21.88 -0.98 -2.57
C THR A 64 21.07 0.25 -2.97
N THR A 65 21.21 1.38 -2.25
CA THR A 65 20.53 2.64 -2.61
C THR A 65 20.89 3.08 -4.02
N ARG A 66 22.19 3.08 -4.41
CA ARG A 66 22.61 3.42 -5.78
C ARG A 66 22.03 2.49 -6.84
N ARG A 67 21.94 1.18 -6.56
CA ARG A 67 21.37 0.19 -7.49
C ARG A 67 19.87 0.37 -7.65
N LEU A 68 19.15 0.56 -6.55
CA LEU A 68 17.71 0.80 -6.56
C LEU A 68 17.39 2.14 -7.22
N ALA A 69 18.10 3.22 -6.87
CA ALA A 69 17.93 4.53 -7.50
C ALA A 69 18.07 4.46 -9.03
N ARG A 70 19.08 3.76 -9.53
CA ARG A 70 19.25 3.52 -10.96
C ARG A 70 18.06 2.75 -11.56
N SER A 71 17.58 1.72 -10.89
CA SER A 71 16.42 0.92 -11.34
C SER A 71 15.13 1.73 -11.41
N PHE A 72 14.95 2.70 -10.51
CA PHE A 72 13.80 3.61 -10.50
C PHE A 72 14.02 4.89 -11.33
N ASN A 73 15.22 5.05 -11.94
CA ASN A 73 15.60 6.24 -12.69
C ASN A 73 15.52 7.54 -11.89
N VAL A 74 15.98 7.47 -10.65
CA VAL A 74 16.16 8.61 -9.72
C VAL A 74 17.60 8.67 -9.26
N ARG A 75 17.99 9.76 -8.56
CA ARG A 75 19.30 9.88 -7.93
C ARG A 75 19.27 9.29 -6.52
N PRO A 76 20.41 8.81 -5.97
CA PRO A 76 20.48 8.26 -4.62
C PRO A 76 20.03 9.25 -3.52
N GLU A 77 20.25 10.55 -3.72
CA GLU A 77 19.79 11.61 -2.82
C GLU A 77 18.29 11.93 -2.92
N GLU A 78 17.59 11.34 -3.90
CA GLU A 78 16.15 11.49 -4.10
C GLU A 78 15.35 10.32 -3.48
N MET A 79 16.01 9.45 -2.70
CA MET A 79 15.34 8.32 -2.06
C MET A 79 15.86 8.00 -0.66
N VAL A 80 14.99 7.38 0.14
CA VAL A 80 15.35 6.72 1.40
C VAL A 80 14.69 5.34 1.47
N LEU A 81 15.40 4.37 2.03
CA LEU A 81 14.90 3.02 2.27
C LEU A 81 14.17 2.98 3.62
N THR A 82 13.11 2.22 3.70
CA THR A 82 12.28 2.08 4.91
C THR A 82 11.90 0.61 5.15
N ASN A 83 11.60 0.28 6.39
CA ASN A 83 11.14 -1.06 6.78
C ASN A 83 9.66 -1.28 6.36
N GLY A 84 9.42 -1.31 5.06
CA GLY A 84 8.10 -1.29 4.43
C GLY A 84 7.52 0.12 4.36
N VAL A 85 6.31 0.22 3.75
CA VAL A 85 5.58 1.49 3.66
C VAL A 85 5.07 1.94 5.03
N ASP A 86 4.81 1.02 5.97
CA ASP A 86 4.39 1.37 7.32
C ASP A 86 5.42 2.25 8.04
N ASP A 87 6.72 1.89 7.96
CA ASP A 87 7.83 2.71 8.47
C ASP A 87 7.93 4.05 7.72
N ALA A 88 7.70 4.04 6.41
CA ALA A 88 7.64 5.28 5.61
C ALA A 88 6.53 6.23 6.08
N LEU A 89 5.35 5.71 6.41
CA LEU A 89 4.22 6.51 6.89
C LEU A 89 4.51 7.11 8.28
N HIS A 90 5.11 6.31 9.17
CA HIS A 90 5.55 6.78 10.48
C HIS A 90 6.56 7.92 10.33
N LEU A 91 7.62 7.70 9.55
CA LEU A 91 8.66 8.70 9.27
C LEU A 91 8.09 9.99 8.66
N LEU A 92 7.11 9.89 7.75
CA LEU A 92 6.44 11.06 7.17
C LEU A 92 5.63 11.83 8.21
N CYS A 93 4.91 11.14 9.08
CA CYS A 93 4.20 11.78 10.18
C CYS A 93 5.16 12.45 11.16
N ASP A 94 6.23 11.79 11.57
CA ASP A 94 7.24 12.35 12.48
C ASP A 94 7.97 13.57 11.88
N THR A 95 8.10 13.62 10.54
CA THR A 95 8.79 14.72 9.86
C THR A 95 7.89 15.92 9.59
N PHE A 96 6.60 15.72 9.29
CA PHE A 96 5.74 16.77 8.74
C PHE A 96 4.48 17.06 9.58
N VAL A 97 4.18 16.29 10.62
CA VAL A 97 2.91 16.40 11.35
C VAL A 97 3.17 16.78 12.81
N ASP A 98 3.01 18.06 13.14
CA ASP A 98 2.93 18.50 14.53
C ASP A 98 1.57 18.13 15.16
N PRO A 99 1.48 18.06 16.51
CA PRO A 99 0.20 17.90 17.20
C PRO A 99 -0.84 18.93 16.72
N HIS A 100 -2.07 18.46 16.46
CA HIS A 100 -3.18 19.25 15.94
C HIS A 100 -3.05 19.76 14.49
N SER A 101 -1.98 19.42 13.79
CA SER A 101 -1.86 19.64 12.35
C SER A 101 -2.96 18.92 11.61
N ARG A 102 -3.28 19.37 10.41
CA ARG A 102 -4.32 18.77 9.57
C ARG A 102 -3.73 17.78 8.59
N VAL A 103 -4.32 16.58 8.56
CA VAL A 103 -4.00 15.52 7.60
C VAL A 103 -5.23 15.24 6.75
N LEU A 104 -5.07 15.29 5.43
CA LEU A 104 -6.14 14.99 4.47
C LEU A 104 -6.09 13.52 4.08
N LEU A 105 -7.24 12.86 4.10
CA LEU A 105 -7.45 11.49 3.63
C LEU A 105 -8.67 11.43 2.71
N CYS A 106 -8.67 10.51 1.75
CA CYS A 106 -9.85 10.17 0.95
C CYS A 106 -10.25 8.73 1.26
N GLU A 107 -11.31 8.54 2.04
CA GLU A 107 -11.75 7.24 2.54
C GLU A 107 -12.94 6.64 1.75
N PRO A 108 -13.04 5.30 1.72
CA PRO A 108 -12.15 4.33 2.35
C PRO A 108 -10.80 4.24 1.64
N THR A 109 -9.72 4.09 2.45
CA THR A 109 -8.35 3.94 1.96
C THR A 109 -7.54 3.01 2.85
N PHE A 110 -6.22 2.97 2.70
CA PHE A 110 -5.35 2.17 3.56
C PHE A 110 -5.37 2.72 4.99
N SER A 111 -5.84 1.91 5.94
CA SER A 111 -6.11 2.32 7.32
C SER A 111 -4.89 2.86 8.08
N MET A 112 -3.68 2.49 7.64
CA MET A 112 -2.45 2.95 8.30
C MET A 112 -2.19 4.45 8.11
N TYR A 113 -2.76 5.11 7.09
CA TYR A 113 -2.67 6.56 6.97
C TYR A 113 -3.35 7.26 8.15
N ARG A 114 -4.59 6.84 8.46
CA ARG A 114 -5.32 7.33 9.63
C ARG A 114 -4.60 6.96 10.92
N PHE A 115 -4.16 5.71 11.05
CA PHE A 115 -3.47 5.21 12.23
C PHE A 115 -2.26 6.08 12.60
N TYR A 116 -1.34 6.33 11.67
CA TYR A 116 -0.14 7.14 11.97
C TYR A 116 -0.46 8.63 12.15
N ALA A 117 -1.45 9.17 11.45
CA ALA A 117 -1.89 10.54 11.64
C ALA A 117 -2.50 10.75 13.04
N GLU A 118 -3.34 9.83 13.50
CA GLU A 118 -3.92 9.87 14.85
C GLU A 118 -2.85 9.66 15.93
N LEU A 119 -1.87 8.77 15.68
CA LEU A 119 -0.73 8.56 16.57
C LEU A 119 0.10 9.84 16.75
N ALA A 120 0.23 10.66 15.71
CA ALA A 120 0.84 11.98 15.74
C ALA A 120 -0.09 13.06 16.35
N ASN A 121 -1.28 12.69 16.83
CA ASN A 121 -2.30 13.61 17.37
C ASN A 121 -2.78 14.66 16.34
N ALA A 122 -2.85 14.30 15.06
CA ALA A 122 -3.32 15.16 13.98
C ALA A 122 -4.86 15.29 13.97
N LYS A 123 -5.35 16.38 13.36
CA LYS A 123 -6.76 16.56 12.99
C LYS A 123 -6.97 16.02 11.59
N ILE A 124 -7.83 15.01 11.44
CA ILE A 124 -8.06 14.38 10.14
C ILE A 124 -9.21 15.08 9.41
N ILE A 125 -8.93 15.49 8.17
CA ILE A 125 -9.94 15.91 7.19
C ILE A 125 -10.22 14.71 6.30
N THR A 126 -11.49 14.29 6.24
CA THR A 126 -11.89 13.11 5.48
C THR A 126 -12.74 13.52 4.29
N LEU A 127 -12.29 13.18 3.08
CA LEU A 127 -13.10 13.15 1.88
C LEU A 127 -13.60 11.72 1.63
N ARG A 128 -14.64 11.57 0.81
CA ARG A 128 -15.19 10.24 0.53
C ARG A 128 -15.32 9.98 -0.97
N TYR A 129 -14.96 8.76 -1.35
CA TYR A 129 -15.30 8.25 -2.68
C TYR A 129 -16.82 8.21 -2.84
N ASP A 130 -17.33 8.42 -4.06
CA ASP A 130 -18.75 8.26 -4.36
C ASP A 130 -19.18 6.78 -4.40
N ALA A 131 -20.47 6.52 -4.64
CA ALA A 131 -21.02 5.16 -4.71
C ALA A 131 -20.46 4.32 -5.88
N ALA A 132 -19.88 4.97 -6.90
CA ALA A 132 -19.18 4.33 -8.02
C ALA A 132 -17.67 4.18 -7.78
N MET A 133 -17.17 4.59 -6.62
CA MET A 133 -15.75 4.62 -6.23
C MET A 133 -14.92 5.63 -7.05
N ASN A 134 -15.54 6.72 -7.53
CA ASN A 134 -14.81 7.82 -8.15
C ASN A 134 -14.14 8.69 -7.08
N PHE A 135 -12.94 9.19 -7.40
CA PHE A 135 -12.20 10.10 -6.54
C PHE A 135 -12.83 11.51 -6.54
N PRO A 136 -13.08 12.15 -5.38
CA PRO A 136 -13.71 13.46 -5.25
C PRO A 136 -12.70 14.57 -5.54
N LEU A 137 -12.35 14.78 -6.80
CA LEU A 137 -11.27 15.69 -7.20
C LEU A 137 -11.54 17.15 -6.80
N GLU A 138 -12.76 17.66 -7.01
CA GLU A 138 -13.07 19.07 -6.75
C GLU A 138 -13.07 19.33 -5.24
N ASP A 139 -13.62 18.43 -4.42
CA ASP A 139 -13.55 18.52 -2.96
C ASP A 139 -12.09 18.47 -2.45
N ALA A 140 -11.25 17.62 -3.08
CA ALA A 140 -9.83 17.56 -2.75
C ALA A 140 -9.11 18.86 -3.09
N LEU A 141 -9.39 19.48 -4.24
CA LEU A 141 -8.84 20.76 -4.63
C LEU A 141 -9.29 21.88 -3.69
N ASP A 142 -10.56 21.85 -3.26
CA ASP A 142 -11.07 22.84 -2.30
C ASP A 142 -10.43 22.73 -0.92
N ALA A 143 -10.26 21.50 -0.42
CA ALA A 143 -9.56 21.22 0.84
C ALA A 143 -8.08 21.63 0.79
N LEU A 144 -7.45 21.54 -0.37
CA LEU A 144 -6.04 21.84 -0.63
C LEU A 144 -5.77 23.31 -0.90
N ARG A 145 -6.77 24.16 -1.09
CA ARG A 145 -6.56 25.61 -1.36
C ARG A 145 -5.70 26.25 -0.28
N PRO A 146 -4.76 27.15 -0.65
CA PRO A 146 -3.89 27.83 0.30
C PRO A 146 -4.69 28.71 1.27
N LYS A 147 -4.80 28.27 2.51
CA LYS A 147 -5.43 28.97 3.63
C LYS A 147 -4.78 28.52 4.94
N LYS A 148 -4.96 29.27 6.05
CA LYS A 148 -4.45 28.86 7.38
C LYS A 148 -4.91 27.44 7.78
N SER A 149 -6.02 27.00 7.22
CA SER A 149 -6.61 25.68 7.48
C SER A 149 -6.21 24.60 6.48
N ALA A 150 -5.30 24.85 5.55
CA ALA A 150 -4.83 23.85 4.60
C ALA A 150 -4.15 22.67 5.33
N PRO A 151 -4.29 21.42 4.81
CA PRO A 151 -3.62 20.27 5.39
C PRO A 151 -2.10 20.39 5.21
N GLN A 152 -1.34 19.91 6.21
CA GLN A 152 0.12 19.79 6.10
C GLN A 152 0.53 18.64 5.20
N ILE A 153 -0.23 17.54 5.26
CA ILE A 153 0.01 16.34 4.47
C ILE A 153 -1.29 15.76 3.93
N PHE A 154 -1.24 15.26 2.70
CA PHE A 154 -2.32 14.49 2.07
C PHE A 154 -1.79 13.13 1.67
N PHE A 155 -2.33 12.05 2.26
CA PHE A 155 -2.03 10.68 1.87
C PHE A 155 -3.02 10.19 0.82
N LEU A 156 -2.52 9.79 -0.34
CA LEU A 156 -3.30 9.30 -1.47
C LEU A 156 -2.71 8.00 -2.01
N ALA A 157 -3.38 6.88 -1.79
CA ALA A 157 -3.02 5.63 -2.47
C ALA A 157 -3.43 5.68 -3.94
N ASN A 158 -2.52 5.36 -4.86
CA ASN A 158 -2.79 5.38 -6.29
C ASN A 158 -2.10 4.24 -7.06
N PRO A 159 -2.79 3.13 -7.36
CA PRO A 159 -4.23 2.84 -7.14
C PRO A 159 -4.64 2.75 -5.67
N ASN A 160 -5.87 3.22 -5.35
CA ASN A 160 -6.39 3.21 -4.00
C ASN A 160 -6.73 1.79 -3.51
N ASN A 161 -6.51 1.53 -2.26
CA ASN A 161 -6.90 0.32 -1.53
C ASN A 161 -7.94 0.72 -0.46
N PRO A 162 -9.20 0.21 -0.50
CA PRO A 162 -9.63 -1.03 -1.17
C PRO A 162 -10.36 -0.85 -2.50
N THR A 163 -10.58 0.37 -3.00
CA THR A 163 -11.45 0.62 -4.15
C THR A 163 -10.87 0.18 -5.49
N GLY A 164 -9.54 0.16 -5.64
CA GLY A 164 -8.86 -0.09 -6.91
C GLY A 164 -8.80 1.12 -7.84
N THR A 165 -9.38 2.25 -7.44
CA THR A 165 -9.45 3.50 -8.21
C THR A 165 -8.08 4.04 -8.54
N LEU A 166 -7.89 4.49 -9.77
CA LEU A 166 -6.68 5.15 -10.24
C LEU A 166 -6.99 6.62 -10.55
N VAL A 167 -6.38 7.53 -9.82
CA VAL A 167 -6.44 8.98 -10.07
C VAL A 167 -5.54 9.32 -11.25
N SER A 168 -6.06 10.13 -12.18
CA SER A 168 -5.36 10.48 -13.41
C SER A 168 -4.16 11.40 -13.16
N SER A 169 -3.18 11.37 -14.08
CA SER A 169 -2.04 12.30 -14.07
C SER A 169 -2.49 13.77 -14.08
N LYS A 170 -3.53 14.09 -14.86
CA LYS A 170 -4.11 15.45 -14.92
C LYS A 170 -4.63 15.92 -13.55
N SER A 171 -5.35 15.03 -12.86
CA SER A 171 -5.86 15.32 -11.50
C SER A 171 -4.74 15.49 -10.47
N LEU A 172 -3.74 14.60 -10.49
CA LEU A 172 -2.57 14.71 -9.63
C LEU A 172 -1.80 16.01 -9.85
N ALA A 173 -1.57 16.41 -11.11
CA ALA A 173 -0.90 17.66 -11.43
C ALA A 173 -1.69 18.89 -10.95
N ARG A 174 -3.05 18.88 -11.06
CA ARG A 174 -3.90 19.95 -10.52
C ARG A 174 -3.72 20.08 -9.00
N MET A 175 -3.77 18.98 -8.26
CA MET A 175 -3.62 18.97 -6.80
C MET A 175 -2.23 19.45 -6.37
N LEU A 176 -1.16 18.96 -7.00
CA LEU A 176 0.22 19.36 -6.70
C LEU A 176 0.46 20.85 -6.90
N LYS A 177 -0.10 21.43 -7.99
CA LYS A 177 -0.01 22.86 -8.28
C LYS A 177 -0.85 23.70 -7.31
N ALA A 178 -2.03 23.22 -6.92
CA ALA A 178 -2.95 23.93 -6.04
C ALA A 178 -2.44 24.05 -4.60
N ALA A 179 -1.56 23.15 -4.16
CA ALA A 179 -1.15 23.01 -2.76
C ALA A 179 0.37 22.99 -2.55
N PRO A 180 1.11 24.06 -2.91
CA PRO A 180 2.58 24.05 -2.86
C PRO A 180 3.15 23.93 -1.44
N ARG A 181 2.34 24.16 -0.40
CA ARG A 181 2.73 24.04 1.02
C ARG A 181 2.25 22.74 1.68
N THR A 182 1.44 21.92 1.00
CA THR A 182 0.99 20.62 1.49
C THR A 182 1.87 19.54 0.90
N VAL A 183 2.42 18.67 1.73
CA VAL A 183 3.11 17.45 1.26
C VAL A 183 2.06 16.50 0.70
N ILE A 184 2.09 16.21 -0.59
CA ILE A 184 1.20 15.23 -1.21
C ILE A 184 1.96 13.91 -1.36
N VAL A 185 1.56 12.93 -0.57
CA VAL A 185 2.12 11.58 -0.58
C VAL A 185 1.29 10.71 -1.50
N VAL A 186 1.88 10.27 -2.61
CA VAL A 186 1.24 9.34 -3.54
C VAL A 186 1.83 7.94 -3.30
N ASP A 187 1.02 7.07 -2.70
CA ASP A 187 1.41 5.70 -2.44
C ASP A 187 1.17 4.83 -3.67
N GLU A 188 2.26 4.47 -4.33
CA GLU A 188 2.30 3.66 -5.56
C GLU A 188 2.52 2.16 -5.27
N ALA A 189 2.03 1.63 -4.15
CA ALA A 189 2.22 0.22 -3.77
C ALA A 189 1.70 -0.78 -4.83
N TYR A 190 0.81 -0.36 -5.72
CA TYR A 190 0.20 -1.21 -6.77
C TYR A 190 0.54 -0.75 -8.20
N THR A 191 1.51 0.10 -8.37
CA THR A 191 1.85 0.75 -9.64
C THR A 191 2.26 -0.24 -10.74
N GLU A 192 2.89 -1.36 -10.41
CA GLU A 192 3.26 -2.39 -11.39
C GLU A 192 2.01 -2.97 -12.09
N PHE A 193 0.89 -3.06 -11.36
CA PHE A 193 -0.38 -3.58 -11.89
C PHE A 193 -1.16 -2.55 -12.69
N SER A 194 -1.06 -1.26 -12.37
CA SER A 194 -1.66 -0.17 -13.15
C SER A 194 -0.83 0.16 -14.39
N GLY A 195 0.48 0.09 -14.28
CA GLY A 195 1.42 0.59 -15.29
C GLY A 195 1.58 2.10 -15.26
N PHE A 196 1.07 2.77 -14.20
CA PHE A 196 1.11 4.22 -14.03
C PHE A 196 2.03 4.60 -12.86
N SER A 197 2.89 5.59 -13.05
CA SER A 197 3.75 6.14 -11.99
C SER A 197 4.10 7.61 -12.26
N ILE A 198 4.14 8.38 -11.19
CA ILE A 198 4.58 9.78 -11.22
C ILE A 198 5.94 10.01 -10.53
N ILE A 199 6.68 8.95 -10.26
CA ILE A 199 7.98 9.03 -9.57
C ILE A 199 8.93 10.07 -10.21
N ARG A 200 8.88 10.23 -11.54
CA ARG A 200 9.71 11.22 -12.25
C ARG A 200 9.35 12.68 -11.96
N TRP A 201 8.17 12.92 -11.40
CA TRP A 201 7.68 14.27 -11.10
C TRP A 201 8.29 14.88 -9.85
N ILE A 202 8.98 14.11 -9.00
CA ILE A 202 9.60 14.59 -7.74
C ILE A 202 10.57 15.75 -7.95
N ARG A 203 11.13 15.90 -9.15
CA ARG A 203 12.02 17.03 -9.49
C ARG A 203 11.26 18.31 -9.86
N GLY A 204 10.08 18.16 -10.44
CA GLY A 204 9.23 19.29 -10.88
C GLY A 204 8.22 19.73 -9.82
N TYR A 205 7.95 18.91 -8.80
CA TYR A 205 7.00 19.19 -7.73
C TYR A 205 7.66 19.00 -6.36
N PRO A 206 8.17 20.09 -5.74
CA PRO A 206 8.90 20.00 -4.46
C PRO A 206 8.07 19.42 -3.31
N ASN A 207 6.74 19.50 -3.41
CA ASN A 207 5.78 18.99 -2.43
C ASN A 207 5.30 17.56 -2.69
N LEU A 208 5.87 16.86 -3.69
CA LEU A 208 5.52 15.48 -4.00
C LEU A 208 6.43 14.51 -3.25
N VAL A 209 5.80 13.54 -2.59
CA VAL A 209 6.43 12.32 -2.08
C VAL A 209 5.78 11.11 -2.74
N VAL A 210 6.58 10.16 -3.22
CA VAL A 210 6.09 8.90 -3.80
C VAL A 210 6.57 7.74 -2.94
N LEU A 211 5.66 6.83 -2.58
CA LEU A 211 5.99 5.60 -1.86
C LEU A 211 5.97 4.40 -2.80
N ARG A 212 6.90 3.47 -2.60
CA ARG A 212 6.96 2.18 -3.30
C ARG A 212 7.25 1.05 -2.32
N THR A 213 6.82 -0.15 -2.68
CA THR A 213 7.02 -1.34 -1.85
C THR A 213 7.47 -2.53 -2.68
N PHE A 214 8.28 -3.39 -2.09
CA PHE A 214 8.62 -4.71 -2.63
C PHE A 214 7.65 -5.81 -2.16
N SER A 215 6.67 -5.47 -1.34
CA SER A 215 5.72 -6.43 -0.74
C SER A 215 4.74 -7.03 -1.75
N LYS A 216 4.40 -6.33 -2.85
CA LYS A 216 3.31 -6.71 -3.75
C LYS A 216 3.83 -7.44 -4.99
N ALA A 217 4.17 -6.74 -6.06
CA ALA A 217 4.59 -7.38 -7.31
C ALA A 217 5.87 -8.22 -7.16
N ALA A 218 6.85 -7.75 -6.40
CA ALA A 218 8.09 -8.47 -6.15
C ALA A 218 7.95 -9.68 -5.20
N GLY A 219 6.84 -9.78 -4.43
CA GLY A 219 6.59 -10.92 -3.55
C GLY A 219 7.46 -10.98 -2.29
N LEU A 220 7.91 -9.83 -1.79
CA LEU A 220 8.82 -9.73 -0.64
C LEU A 220 8.12 -9.19 0.63
N ALA A 221 6.83 -9.48 0.81
CA ALA A 221 6.05 -8.95 1.93
C ALA A 221 6.66 -9.28 3.30
N GLY A 222 7.21 -10.49 3.48
CA GLY A 222 7.85 -10.92 4.72
C GLY A 222 9.19 -10.26 5.01
N LEU A 223 9.84 -9.64 4.02
CA LEU A 223 11.15 -8.99 4.18
C LEU A 223 11.05 -7.49 4.52
N ARG A 224 9.84 -6.93 4.48
CA ARG A 224 9.59 -5.56 4.91
C ARG A 224 10.50 -4.52 4.25
N LEU A 225 10.41 -4.31 2.94
CA LEU A 225 11.14 -3.25 2.25
C LEU A 225 10.21 -2.31 1.51
N GLY A 226 10.36 -1.02 1.82
CA GLY A 226 9.75 0.12 1.14
C GLY A 226 10.77 1.18 0.74
N CYS A 227 10.33 2.13 -0.05
CA CYS A 227 11.12 3.28 -0.46
C CYS A 227 10.26 4.54 -0.45
N ILE A 228 10.81 5.64 0.02
CA ILE A 228 10.31 7.00 -0.17
C ILE A 228 11.12 7.65 -1.28
N PHE A 229 10.45 8.33 -2.20
CA PHE A 229 11.05 9.16 -3.25
C PHE A 229 10.50 10.56 -3.16
N ALA A 230 11.39 11.56 -3.18
CA ALA A 230 11.02 12.96 -3.14
C ALA A 230 12.17 13.84 -3.68
N ASN A 231 11.94 15.16 -3.74
CA ASN A 231 13.01 16.11 -3.96
C ASN A 231 14.12 15.91 -2.92
N ALA A 232 15.37 16.09 -3.32
CA ALA A 232 16.54 15.85 -2.45
C ALA A 232 16.51 16.63 -1.13
N LYS A 233 15.94 17.84 -1.11
CA LYS A 233 15.78 18.64 0.12
C LYS A 233 14.82 17.95 1.11
N LEU A 234 13.66 17.43 0.63
CA LEU A 234 12.74 16.68 1.48
C LEU A 234 13.37 15.38 1.98
N ILE A 235 14.12 14.68 1.11
CA ILE A 235 14.84 13.46 1.52
C ILE A 235 15.87 13.75 2.62
N LEU A 236 16.54 14.89 2.57
CA LEU A 236 17.47 15.29 3.63
C LEU A 236 16.73 15.46 4.98
N SER A 237 15.58 16.15 5.00
CA SER A 237 14.75 16.29 6.19
C SER A 237 14.26 14.94 6.73
N LEU A 238 13.78 14.06 5.85
CA LEU A 238 13.37 12.69 6.23
C LEU A 238 14.53 11.89 6.83
N LYS A 239 15.74 11.99 6.28
CA LYS A 239 16.93 11.30 6.83
C LYS A 239 17.31 11.80 8.22
N SER A 240 16.98 13.04 8.58
CA SER A 240 17.25 13.57 9.93
C SER A 240 16.32 12.95 10.99
N ALA A 241 15.15 12.48 10.60
CA ALA A 241 14.19 11.80 11.50
C ALA A 241 14.23 10.27 11.39
N ALA A 242 14.87 9.73 10.34
CA ALA A 242 14.90 8.29 10.07
C ALA A 242 15.80 7.52 11.06
N SER A 243 15.34 6.33 11.46
CA SER A 243 16.20 5.36 12.15
C SER A 243 17.35 4.93 11.22
N PRO A 244 18.61 4.94 11.70
CA PRO A 244 19.79 4.71 10.85
C PRO A 244 19.87 3.30 10.24
N PHE A 245 19.26 2.30 10.87
CA PHE A 245 19.37 0.88 10.48
C PHE A 245 18.00 0.17 10.45
N SER A 246 16.94 0.84 10.00
CA SER A 246 15.59 0.28 9.99
C SER A 246 15.41 -0.90 9.01
N VAL A 247 16.19 -0.96 7.93
CA VAL A 247 16.09 -1.99 6.90
C VAL A 247 17.15 -3.08 7.10
N ASN A 248 16.70 -4.33 7.18
CA ASN A 248 17.57 -5.48 7.42
C ASN A 248 18.37 -5.92 6.18
N THR A 249 19.52 -6.58 6.40
CA THR A 249 20.42 -7.06 5.35
C THR A 249 19.74 -8.00 4.35
N ALA A 250 18.88 -8.90 4.80
CA ALA A 250 18.19 -9.84 3.92
C ALA A 250 17.25 -9.12 2.95
N ALA A 251 16.56 -8.06 3.40
CA ALA A 251 15.71 -7.23 2.54
C ALA A 251 16.52 -6.52 1.44
N LEU A 252 17.70 -6.00 1.76
CA LEU A 252 18.58 -5.34 0.78
C LEU A 252 19.05 -6.33 -0.29
N VAL A 253 19.53 -7.51 0.12
CA VAL A 253 19.98 -8.57 -0.79
C VAL A 253 18.84 -9.04 -1.70
N ALA A 254 17.66 -9.24 -1.13
CA ALA A 254 16.46 -9.66 -1.87
C ALA A 254 16.00 -8.61 -2.87
N ALA A 255 16.00 -7.34 -2.50
CA ALA A 255 15.62 -6.24 -3.39
C ALA A 255 16.56 -6.13 -4.59
N GLU A 256 17.87 -6.21 -4.37
CA GLU A 256 18.84 -6.20 -5.47
C GLU A 256 18.65 -7.38 -6.43
N ALA A 257 18.34 -8.56 -5.92
CA ALA A 257 18.03 -9.71 -6.76
C ALA A 257 16.72 -9.53 -7.54
N ALA A 258 15.68 -8.99 -6.87
CA ALA A 258 14.37 -8.75 -7.47
C ALA A 258 14.43 -7.72 -8.62
N ILE A 259 15.16 -6.59 -8.45
CA ILE A 259 15.28 -5.58 -9.51
C ILE A 259 16.09 -6.07 -10.73
N ARG A 260 16.95 -7.06 -10.57
CA ARG A 260 17.66 -7.72 -11.69
C ARG A 260 16.76 -8.68 -12.45
N ASP A 261 15.79 -9.31 -11.79
CA ASP A 261 14.86 -10.27 -12.40
C ASP A 261 13.48 -9.64 -12.70
N GLN A 262 13.51 -8.54 -13.44
CA GLN A 262 12.29 -7.86 -13.89
C GLN A 262 11.38 -8.74 -14.77
N ARG A 263 11.94 -9.80 -15.37
CA ARG A 263 11.17 -10.76 -16.20
C ARG A 263 10.15 -11.50 -15.35
N THR A 264 10.55 -12.01 -14.18
CA THR A 264 9.65 -12.72 -13.25
C THR A 264 8.55 -11.78 -12.74
N ILE A 265 8.89 -10.57 -12.33
CA ILE A 265 7.90 -9.57 -11.87
C ILE A 265 6.90 -9.25 -12.98
N ARG A 266 7.37 -8.94 -14.21
CA ARG A 266 6.49 -8.63 -15.35
C ARG A 266 5.60 -9.80 -15.73
N SER A 267 6.11 -11.03 -15.69
CA SER A 267 5.33 -12.25 -15.94
C SER A 267 4.19 -12.41 -14.93
N TYR A 268 4.48 -12.21 -13.63
CA TYR A 268 3.45 -12.26 -12.59
C TYR A 268 2.40 -11.15 -12.77
N VAL A 269 2.83 -9.92 -13.01
CA VAL A 269 1.91 -8.80 -13.26
C VAL A 269 0.99 -9.08 -14.45
N ALA A 270 1.53 -9.63 -15.55
CA ALA A 270 0.73 -10.01 -16.71
C ALA A 270 -0.29 -11.11 -16.40
N GLU A 271 0.10 -12.10 -15.60
CA GLU A 271 -0.82 -13.15 -15.13
C GLU A 271 -1.94 -12.58 -14.28
N VAL A 272 -1.64 -11.73 -13.31
CA VAL A 272 -2.63 -11.06 -12.46
C VAL A 272 -3.60 -10.20 -13.29
N LYS A 273 -3.12 -9.45 -14.28
CA LYS A 273 -3.98 -8.66 -15.17
C LYS A 273 -4.98 -9.54 -15.95
N ARG A 274 -4.51 -10.68 -16.48
CA ARG A 274 -5.39 -11.67 -17.14
C ARG A 274 -6.38 -12.29 -16.16
N ALA A 275 -5.90 -12.74 -15.01
CA ALA A 275 -6.72 -13.35 -13.98
C ALA A 275 -7.81 -12.38 -13.48
N ARG A 276 -7.47 -11.10 -13.30
CA ARG A 276 -8.43 -10.06 -12.90
C ARG A 276 -9.56 -9.92 -13.93
N LYS A 277 -9.21 -9.83 -15.23
CA LYS A 277 -10.20 -9.73 -16.31
C LYS A 277 -11.15 -10.95 -16.36
N GLU A 278 -10.60 -12.17 -16.25
CA GLU A 278 -11.40 -13.40 -16.20
C GLU A 278 -12.30 -13.44 -14.96
N PHE A 279 -11.77 -13.05 -13.79
CA PHE A 279 -12.49 -13.04 -12.53
C PHE A 279 -13.67 -12.05 -12.54
N THR A 280 -13.45 -10.80 -12.97
CA THR A 280 -14.52 -9.80 -13.02
C THR A 280 -15.63 -10.21 -13.99
N LYS A 281 -15.28 -10.78 -15.16
CA LYS A 281 -16.26 -11.33 -16.10
C LYS A 281 -17.07 -12.48 -15.48
N ALA A 282 -16.43 -13.36 -14.71
CA ALA A 282 -17.13 -14.46 -14.05
C ALA A 282 -18.07 -13.97 -12.94
N LEU A 283 -17.70 -12.92 -12.20
CA LEU A 283 -18.59 -12.28 -11.21
C LEU A 283 -19.81 -11.66 -11.88
N GLU A 284 -19.63 -10.95 -13.00
CA GLU A 284 -20.71 -10.37 -13.79
C GLU A 284 -21.72 -11.44 -14.25
N GLN A 285 -21.22 -12.57 -14.77
CA GLN A 285 -22.06 -13.72 -15.16
C GLN A 285 -22.85 -14.34 -13.99
N LEU A 286 -22.37 -14.15 -12.75
CA LEU A 286 -23.04 -14.59 -11.52
C LEU A 286 -23.97 -13.50 -10.94
N GLY A 287 -24.10 -12.35 -11.58
CA GLY A 287 -24.85 -11.22 -11.06
C GLY A 287 -24.25 -10.59 -9.80
N ILE A 288 -22.92 -10.76 -9.59
CA ILE A 288 -22.19 -10.21 -8.43
C ILE A 288 -21.53 -8.91 -8.86
N LYS A 289 -21.86 -7.82 -8.16
CA LYS A 289 -21.30 -6.50 -8.45
C LYS A 289 -19.83 -6.45 -8.04
N SER A 290 -18.97 -6.00 -8.94
CA SER A 290 -17.57 -5.68 -8.66
C SER A 290 -17.20 -4.30 -9.21
N PHE A 291 -16.15 -3.69 -8.65
CA PHE A 291 -15.71 -2.36 -9.04
C PHE A 291 -14.45 -2.45 -9.89
N SER A 292 -14.30 -1.52 -10.83
CA SER A 292 -13.10 -1.43 -11.66
C SER A 292 -11.84 -1.25 -10.79
N SER A 293 -10.78 -1.96 -11.12
CA SER A 293 -9.54 -1.91 -10.33
C SER A 293 -8.31 -1.87 -11.21
N ALA A 294 -7.38 -0.97 -10.86
CA ALA A 294 -6.05 -0.89 -11.44
C ALA A 294 -4.97 -1.63 -10.61
N ALA A 295 -5.36 -2.31 -9.51
CA ALA A 295 -4.45 -3.02 -8.58
C ALA A 295 -4.47 -4.54 -8.76
N ASN A 296 -3.79 -5.26 -7.86
CA ASN A 296 -3.85 -6.73 -7.76
C ASN A 296 -4.98 -7.24 -6.86
N PHE A 297 -6.06 -6.52 -6.78
CA PHE A 297 -7.28 -6.90 -6.06
C PHE A 297 -8.49 -6.27 -6.75
N VAL A 298 -9.68 -6.73 -6.37
CA VAL A 298 -10.97 -6.19 -6.79
C VAL A 298 -11.85 -6.00 -5.56
N LEU A 299 -12.53 -4.86 -5.47
CA LEU A 299 -13.60 -4.67 -4.51
C LEU A 299 -14.88 -5.32 -5.06
N VAL A 300 -15.49 -6.20 -4.28
CA VAL A 300 -16.69 -6.98 -4.65
C VAL A 300 -17.78 -6.73 -3.63
N ASP A 301 -19.00 -6.52 -4.11
CA ASP A 301 -20.20 -6.45 -3.29
C ASP A 301 -20.99 -7.77 -3.40
N PHE A 302 -20.86 -8.61 -2.38
CA PHE A 302 -21.59 -9.88 -2.27
C PHE A 302 -23.02 -9.70 -1.71
N GLY A 303 -23.43 -8.45 -1.41
CA GLY A 303 -24.74 -8.15 -0.84
C GLY A 303 -24.92 -8.65 0.60
N LYS A 304 -26.17 -8.72 1.07
CA LYS A 304 -26.52 -9.06 2.46
C LYS A 304 -25.98 -10.40 2.95
N HIS A 305 -25.79 -11.37 2.06
CA HIS A 305 -25.24 -12.71 2.39
C HIS A 305 -23.72 -12.78 2.34
N GLY A 306 -23.04 -11.68 2.01
CA GLY A 306 -21.58 -11.60 1.90
C GLY A 306 -20.83 -12.09 3.14
N PRO A 307 -21.16 -11.69 4.37
CA PRO A 307 -20.47 -12.19 5.57
C PRO A 307 -20.56 -13.71 5.75
N GLN A 308 -21.72 -14.32 5.42
CA GLN A 308 -21.87 -15.76 5.47
C GLN A 308 -21.04 -16.46 4.38
N LEU A 309 -21.02 -15.90 3.17
CA LEU A 309 -20.21 -16.41 2.05
C LEU A 309 -18.71 -16.37 2.41
N ILE A 310 -18.23 -15.24 2.95
CA ILE A 310 -16.83 -15.10 3.37
C ILE A 310 -16.45 -16.15 4.40
N ARG A 311 -17.27 -16.37 5.44
CA ARG A 311 -17.04 -17.42 6.45
C ARG A 311 -17.00 -18.83 5.85
N LYS A 312 -17.94 -19.16 4.94
CA LYS A 312 -17.95 -20.48 4.28
C LYS A 312 -16.73 -20.68 3.37
N LEU A 313 -16.24 -19.62 2.71
CA LEU A 313 -15.00 -19.66 1.92
C LEU A 313 -13.78 -19.87 2.83
N GLU A 314 -13.72 -19.21 3.98
CA GLU A 314 -12.65 -19.41 4.97
C GLU A 314 -12.60 -20.86 5.49
N GLN A 315 -13.75 -21.48 5.76
CA GLN A 315 -13.84 -22.90 6.13
C GLN A 315 -13.32 -23.83 5.05
N ARG A 316 -13.39 -23.43 3.76
CA ARG A 316 -12.82 -24.13 2.60
C ARG A 316 -11.36 -23.76 2.33
N GLY A 317 -10.71 -23.03 3.24
CA GLY A 317 -9.33 -22.60 3.12
C GLY A 317 -9.10 -21.51 2.07
N ILE A 318 -10.09 -20.66 1.81
CA ILE A 318 -9.98 -19.48 0.92
C ILE A 318 -10.22 -18.21 1.74
N LEU A 319 -9.19 -17.39 1.89
CA LEU A 319 -9.22 -16.18 2.71
C LEU A 319 -9.54 -14.96 1.85
N LEU A 320 -10.59 -14.21 2.21
CA LEU A 320 -10.93 -12.93 1.65
C LEU A 320 -10.88 -11.84 2.74
N ARG A 321 -10.75 -10.58 2.37
CA ARG A 321 -10.78 -9.47 3.31
C ARG A 321 -12.16 -8.80 3.34
N ASP A 322 -12.91 -9.03 4.42
CA ASP A 322 -14.15 -8.29 4.68
C ASP A 322 -13.85 -6.79 4.84
N ARG A 323 -14.66 -5.95 4.20
CA ARG A 323 -14.58 -4.49 4.18
C ARG A 323 -15.91 -3.82 4.50
N GLY A 324 -16.92 -4.57 4.92
CA GLY A 324 -18.26 -4.07 5.17
C GLY A 324 -18.31 -2.86 6.09
N MET A 325 -17.54 -2.87 7.17
CA MET A 325 -17.50 -1.76 8.13
C MET A 325 -17.00 -0.44 7.51
N GLU A 326 -16.03 -0.49 6.61
CA GLU A 326 -15.47 0.71 5.97
C GLU A 326 -16.48 1.40 5.03
N PHE A 327 -17.44 0.63 4.51
CA PHE A 327 -18.52 1.12 3.64
C PHE A 327 -19.85 1.33 4.39
N GLY A 328 -19.88 1.12 5.71
CA GLY A 328 -21.13 1.20 6.51
C GLY A 328 -22.20 0.19 6.07
N ARG A 329 -21.83 -0.84 5.31
CA ARG A 329 -22.75 -1.82 4.74
C ARG A 329 -22.07 -3.19 4.63
N LEU A 330 -22.74 -4.23 5.09
CA LEU A 330 -22.24 -5.61 4.99
C LEU A 330 -22.12 -6.05 3.52
N GLY A 331 -21.22 -7.01 3.29
CA GLY A 331 -21.08 -7.69 2.01
C GLY A 331 -19.97 -7.20 1.12
N PHE A 332 -19.36 -6.07 1.41
CA PHE A 332 -18.16 -5.64 0.69
C PHE A 332 -16.96 -6.50 1.10
N ALA A 333 -16.26 -7.05 0.10
CA ALA A 333 -14.98 -7.72 0.32
C ALA A 333 -13.95 -7.23 -0.69
N ARG A 334 -12.71 -7.07 -0.23
CA ARG A 334 -11.57 -6.93 -1.12
C ARG A 334 -10.99 -8.31 -1.40
N VAL A 335 -10.96 -8.69 -2.67
CA VAL A 335 -10.46 -9.96 -3.15
C VAL A 335 -9.14 -9.74 -3.86
N SER A 336 -8.04 -10.22 -3.28
CA SER A 336 -6.74 -10.23 -3.97
C SER A 336 -6.80 -11.11 -5.21
N ILE A 337 -6.11 -10.71 -6.27
CA ILE A 337 -6.05 -11.49 -7.52
C ILE A 337 -4.77 -12.33 -7.51
N GLY A 338 -4.95 -13.61 -7.42
CA GLY A 338 -3.92 -14.61 -7.61
C GLY A 338 -3.74 -15.00 -9.08
N THR A 339 -3.25 -16.21 -9.30
CA THR A 339 -3.15 -16.80 -10.65
C THR A 339 -4.53 -17.20 -11.18
N ARG A 340 -4.65 -17.38 -12.50
CA ARG A 340 -5.92 -17.84 -13.11
C ARG A 340 -6.46 -19.15 -12.51
N PRO A 341 -5.65 -20.20 -12.25
CA PRO A 341 -6.12 -21.39 -11.55
C PRO A 341 -6.69 -21.11 -10.16
N GLU A 342 -6.03 -20.25 -9.38
CA GLU A 342 -6.48 -19.83 -8.04
C GLU A 342 -7.81 -19.07 -8.11
N MET A 343 -7.95 -18.14 -9.07
CA MET A 343 -9.21 -17.43 -9.25
C MET A 343 -10.35 -18.31 -9.75
N ARG A 344 -10.07 -19.30 -10.61
CA ARG A 344 -11.06 -20.32 -10.99
C ARG A 344 -11.50 -21.20 -9.79
N ARG A 345 -10.56 -21.55 -8.89
CA ARG A 345 -10.91 -22.24 -7.63
C ARG A 345 -11.87 -21.40 -6.78
N LEU A 346 -11.61 -20.10 -6.63
CA LEU A 346 -12.49 -19.19 -5.89
C LEU A 346 -13.88 -19.13 -6.54
N ILE A 347 -13.98 -18.93 -7.86
CA ILE A 347 -15.28 -18.86 -8.57
C ILE A 347 -16.08 -20.15 -8.41
N ARG A 348 -15.43 -21.32 -8.50
CA ARG A 348 -16.07 -22.61 -8.26
C ARG A 348 -16.65 -22.69 -6.84
N ALA A 349 -15.84 -22.34 -5.83
CA ALA A 349 -16.29 -22.33 -4.44
C ALA A 349 -17.48 -21.36 -4.20
N ILE A 350 -17.48 -20.19 -4.84
CA ILE A 350 -18.61 -19.25 -4.77
C ILE A 350 -19.87 -19.86 -5.36
N LYS A 351 -19.79 -20.53 -6.52
CA LYS A 351 -20.94 -21.19 -7.18
C LYS A 351 -21.54 -22.30 -6.32
N GLU A 352 -20.71 -23.09 -5.64
CA GLU A 352 -21.15 -24.19 -4.78
C GLU A 352 -21.76 -23.74 -3.46
N ILE A 353 -21.47 -22.52 -3.00
CA ILE A 353 -21.97 -21.99 -1.73
C ILE A 353 -23.30 -21.25 -1.90
N ARG A 354 -23.52 -20.65 -3.08
CA ARG A 354 -24.77 -19.93 -3.43
C ARG A 354 -25.92 -20.85 -3.74
#